data_f87516bc86b10f569141137e8bc63e7e
#
_entry.id   f87516bc86b10f569141137e8bc63e7e
#
_cell.length_a   1.000
_cell.length_b   1.000
_cell.length_c   1.000
_cell.angle_alpha   90.00
_cell.angle_beta   90.00
_cell.angle_gamma   90.00
#
_symmetry.space_group_name_H-M   'P 1'
#
loop_
_entity.id
_entity.type
_entity.pdbx_description
1 polymer ?
#
loop_
_entity_poly.entity_id
_entity_poly.type
_entity_poly.pdbx_seq_one_letter_code
_entity_poly.pdbx_strand_id
1 'polypeptide(L)'
;MAKFLVASDFHGSLIALQKTLDLFREHQADKLIILGDTFGTDAEEMVELLNGVANRLTIVKGNNDWYIEPENAKFTLFNETYENINGKIAYLSHGHKLNDMYLEGYGAKIVMIGHVHRPILQKNGEIIFMCPGSMARPRYGTEKCYALIDEKTIKILTENGEIYDELAY
;
A
#
# COMPACT_ATOMS: atom_id res chain seq x y z
N MET A 1 -6.45 -9.47 16.50
CA MET A 1 -6.30 -9.41 15.05
C MET A 1 -5.36 -8.29 14.68
N ALA A 2 -4.67 -8.41 13.54
CA ALA A 2 -3.64 -7.47 13.14
C ALA A 2 -4.22 -6.20 12.52
N LYS A 3 -3.52 -5.07 12.71
CA LYS A 3 -3.78 -3.78 12.09
C LYS A 3 -2.75 -3.53 10.99
N PHE A 4 -3.21 -3.16 9.80
CA PHE A 4 -2.37 -2.90 8.64
C PHE A 4 -2.46 -1.44 8.24
N LEU A 5 -1.31 -0.83 7.95
CA LEU A 5 -1.24 0.44 7.25
C LEU A 5 -0.84 0.17 5.80
N VAL A 6 -1.58 0.74 4.85
CA VAL A 6 -1.34 0.56 3.41
C VAL A 6 -1.11 1.91 2.77
N ALA A 7 0.01 2.05 2.06
CA ALA A 7 0.37 3.27 1.35
C ALA A 7 0.94 2.95 -0.04
N SER A 8 1.06 3.94 -0.89
CA SER A 8 1.53 3.77 -2.27
C SER A 8 2.04 5.07 -2.88
N ASP A 9 2.75 4.92 -4.00
CA ASP A 9 3.08 6.00 -4.94
C ASP A 9 3.83 7.16 -4.27
N PHE A 10 4.99 6.83 -3.68
CA PHE A 10 5.90 7.79 -3.05
C PHE A 10 6.77 8.54 -4.06
N HIS A 11 7.08 7.92 -5.21
CA HIS A 11 7.89 8.50 -6.28
C HIS A 11 9.19 9.15 -5.78
N GLY A 12 9.89 8.47 -4.88
CA GLY A 12 11.15 8.94 -4.33
C GLY A 12 11.03 10.02 -3.26
N SER A 13 9.83 10.32 -2.77
CA SER A 13 9.66 11.32 -1.72
C SER A 13 10.01 10.76 -0.35
N LEU A 14 11.20 11.09 0.15
CA LEU A 14 11.64 10.78 1.52
C LEU A 14 10.68 11.36 2.57
N ILE A 15 10.18 12.57 2.34
CA ILE A 15 9.22 13.23 3.25
C ILE A 15 7.94 12.40 3.36
N ALA A 16 7.39 11.94 2.23
CA ALA A 16 6.18 11.13 2.22
C ALA A 16 6.41 9.76 2.88
N LEU A 17 7.57 9.14 2.63
CA LEU A 17 7.92 7.88 3.28
C LEU A 17 8.08 8.04 4.79
N GLN A 18 8.81 9.06 5.24
CA GLN A 18 8.99 9.35 6.66
C GLN A 18 7.64 9.60 7.35
N LYS A 19 6.77 10.41 6.73
CA LYS A 19 5.41 10.65 7.24
C LYS A 19 4.62 9.33 7.37
N THR A 20 4.74 8.44 6.39
CA THR A 20 4.08 7.13 6.44
C THR A 20 4.61 6.26 7.58
N LEU A 21 5.92 6.27 7.81
CA LEU A 21 6.53 5.54 8.92
C LEU A 21 6.12 6.11 10.29
N ASP A 22 5.92 7.42 10.38
CA ASP A 22 5.43 8.06 11.59
C ASP A 22 3.96 7.68 11.86
N LEU A 23 3.11 7.72 10.84
CA LEU A 23 1.73 7.23 10.92
C LEU A 23 1.66 5.74 11.26
N PHE A 24 2.57 4.92 10.72
CA PHE A 24 2.67 3.50 11.05
C PHE A 24 2.91 3.27 12.54
N ARG A 25 3.79 4.09 13.16
CA ARG A 25 4.06 4.05 14.60
C ARG A 25 2.89 4.61 15.41
N GLU A 26 2.34 5.76 15.00
CA GLU A 26 1.23 6.46 15.66
C GLU A 26 -0.02 5.56 15.77
N HIS A 27 -0.38 4.90 14.67
CA HIS A 27 -1.49 3.96 14.64
C HIS A 27 -1.20 2.63 15.33
N GLN A 28 0.06 2.38 15.74
CA GLN A 28 0.50 1.09 16.28
C GLN A 28 0.12 -0.06 15.35
N ALA A 29 0.30 0.14 14.04
CA ALA A 29 -0.01 -0.88 13.06
C ALA A 29 1.00 -2.05 13.16
N ASP A 30 0.51 -3.26 13.01
CA ASP A 30 1.32 -4.47 13.09
C ASP A 30 2.13 -4.69 11.81
N LYS A 31 1.59 -4.28 10.67
CA LYS A 31 2.22 -4.46 9.36
C LYS A 31 2.02 -3.26 8.44
N LEU A 32 3.08 -2.92 7.72
CA LEU A 32 3.10 -1.93 6.66
C LEU A 32 3.04 -2.62 5.30
N ILE A 33 2.13 -2.19 4.43
CA ILE A 33 2.02 -2.65 3.05
C ILE A 33 2.28 -1.45 2.13
N ILE A 34 3.20 -1.61 1.19
CA ILE A 34 3.52 -0.59 0.17
C ILE A 34 3.22 -1.14 -1.22
N LEU A 35 2.37 -0.45 -1.97
CA LEU A 35 1.83 -0.91 -3.25
C LEU A 35 2.56 -0.33 -4.48
N GLY A 36 3.87 -0.09 -4.35
CA GLY A 36 4.74 0.25 -5.47
C GLY A 36 4.93 1.73 -5.74
N ASP A 37 5.73 2.01 -6.76
CA ASP A 37 6.23 3.35 -7.13
C ASP A 37 6.84 4.07 -5.92
N THR A 38 7.74 3.36 -5.24
CA THR A 38 8.33 3.79 -3.99
C THR A 38 9.57 4.65 -4.22
N PHE A 39 10.49 4.14 -5.02
CA PHE A 39 11.86 4.66 -5.09
C PHE A 39 12.03 5.81 -6.10
N GLY A 40 13.15 6.48 -5.98
CA GLY A 40 13.60 7.56 -6.84
C GLY A 40 15.11 7.72 -6.75
N THR A 41 15.62 8.94 -6.89
CA THR A 41 17.05 9.24 -6.82
C THR A 41 17.69 8.89 -5.48
N ASP A 42 16.93 8.97 -4.39
CA ASP A 42 17.38 8.70 -3.02
C ASP A 42 17.00 7.27 -2.56
N ALA A 43 17.04 6.31 -3.50
CA ALA A 43 16.61 4.94 -3.26
C ALA A 43 17.36 4.27 -2.09
N GLU A 44 18.66 4.51 -1.93
CA GLU A 44 19.45 3.94 -0.85
C GLU A 44 18.98 4.42 0.53
N GLU A 45 18.70 5.71 0.67
CA GLU A 45 18.19 6.28 1.93
C GLU A 45 16.77 5.75 2.24
N MET A 46 15.93 5.59 1.22
CA MET A 46 14.61 4.98 1.37
C MET A 46 14.71 3.52 1.80
N VAL A 47 15.66 2.75 1.25
CA VAL A 47 15.94 1.37 1.66
C VAL A 47 16.37 1.32 3.13
N GLU A 48 17.23 2.21 3.57
CA GLU A 48 17.68 2.27 4.97
C GLU A 48 16.50 2.52 5.92
N LEU A 49 15.63 3.48 5.60
CA LEU A 49 14.41 3.74 6.37
C LEU A 49 13.49 2.51 6.43
N LEU A 50 13.26 1.84 5.30
CA LEU A 50 12.43 0.64 5.22
C LEU A 50 13.04 -0.56 5.94
N ASN A 51 14.36 -0.67 5.97
CA ASN A 51 15.06 -1.71 6.74
C ASN A 51 14.73 -1.66 8.23
N GLY A 52 14.42 -0.48 8.77
CA GLY A 52 13.97 -0.31 10.15
C GLY A 52 12.64 -1.00 10.48
N VAL A 53 11.85 -1.36 9.47
CA VAL A 53 10.55 -2.03 9.62
C VAL A 53 10.45 -3.32 8.79
N ALA A 54 11.56 -3.84 8.27
CA ALA A 54 11.61 -4.94 7.29
C ALA A 54 10.85 -6.20 7.73
N ASN A 55 10.87 -6.53 9.02
CA ASN A 55 10.15 -7.68 9.57
C ASN A 55 8.62 -7.51 9.63
N ARG A 56 8.14 -6.30 9.38
CA ARG A 56 6.71 -5.93 9.35
C ARG A 56 6.32 -5.24 8.05
N LEU A 57 7.10 -5.46 6.99
CA LEU A 57 6.92 -4.83 5.68
C LEU A 57 6.56 -5.88 4.62
N THR A 58 5.52 -5.59 3.86
CA THR A 58 5.27 -6.21 2.55
C THR A 58 5.26 -5.10 1.51
N ILE A 59 6.09 -5.24 0.48
CA ILE A 59 6.26 -4.21 -0.55
C ILE A 59 6.25 -4.83 -1.95
N VAL A 60 5.51 -4.25 -2.87
CA VAL A 60 5.51 -4.62 -4.29
C VAL A 60 6.18 -3.56 -5.14
N LYS A 61 6.72 -3.95 -6.30
CA LYS A 61 7.28 -3.05 -7.29
C LYS A 61 6.19 -2.33 -8.06
N GLY A 62 6.36 -1.01 -8.26
CA GLY A 62 5.61 -0.27 -9.25
C GLY A 62 6.30 -0.26 -10.62
N ASN A 63 5.65 0.35 -11.59
CA ASN A 63 6.23 0.49 -12.93
C ASN A 63 7.45 1.43 -12.98
N ASN A 64 7.63 2.27 -11.97
CA ASN A 64 8.82 3.11 -11.82
C ASN A 64 9.92 2.48 -10.95
N ASP A 65 9.70 1.30 -10.38
CA ASP A 65 10.67 0.59 -9.54
C ASP A 65 11.39 -0.56 -10.28
N TRP A 66 11.16 -0.75 -11.57
CA TRP A 66 11.64 -1.90 -12.34
C TRP A 66 13.17 -2.07 -12.35
N TYR A 67 13.89 -0.96 -12.25
CA TYR A 67 15.37 -0.92 -12.25
C TYR A 67 15.97 -1.01 -10.84
N ILE A 68 15.14 -1.03 -9.79
CA ILE A 68 15.60 -1.05 -8.41
C ILE A 68 15.87 -2.49 -7.98
N GLU A 69 17.14 -2.77 -7.69
CA GLU A 69 17.60 -3.97 -7.02
C GLU A 69 18.45 -3.55 -5.82
N PRO A 70 17.81 -3.22 -4.70
CA PRO A 70 18.51 -2.65 -3.56
C PRO A 70 19.39 -3.72 -2.88
N GLU A 71 20.70 -3.64 -3.05
CA GLU A 71 21.68 -4.61 -2.54
C GLU A 71 21.62 -4.77 -1.01
N ASN A 72 21.25 -3.71 -0.30
CA ASN A 72 21.23 -3.66 1.17
C ASN A 72 19.83 -3.83 1.78
N ALA A 73 18.82 -4.18 0.98
CA ALA A 73 17.46 -4.37 1.49
C ALA A 73 17.36 -5.63 2.36
N LYS A 74 16.80 -5.46 3.54
CA LYS A 74 16.44 -6.55 4.46
C LYS A 74 15.01 -7.06 4.25
N PHE A 75 14.38 -6.66 3.17
CA PHE A 75 13.03 -7.02 2.74
C PHE A 75 13.04 -7.52 1.31
N THR A 76 12.00 -8.26 0.94
CA THR A 76 11.82 -8.73 -0.45
C THR A 76 10.94 -7.75 -1.21
N LEU A 77 11.36 -7.39 -2.41
CA LEU A 77 10.61 -6.56 -3.34
C LEU A 77 9.86 -7.44 -4.33
N PHE A 78 8.56 -7.64 -4.11
CA PHE A 78 7.73 -8.52 -4.93
C PHE A 78 7.22 -7.81 -6.19
N ASN A 79 7.01 -8.53 -7.29
CA ASN A 79 6.23 -7.99 -8.42
C ASN A 79 4.74 -7.94 -8.10
N GLU A 80 4.25 -8.99 -7.46
CA GLU A 80 2.92 -9.14 -6.88
C GLU A 80 3.00 -10.19 -5.77
N THR A 81 2.09 -10.17 -4.84
CA THR A 81 2.06 -11.13 -3.74
C THR A 81 0.69 -11.24 -3.10
N TYR A 82 0.56 -12.17 -2.17
CA TYR A 82 -0.64 -12.35 -1.36
C TYR A 82 -0.33 -12.07 0.10
N GLU A 83 -1.33 -11.56 0.81
CA GLU A 83 -1.26 -11.33 2.25
C GLU A 83 -2.51 -11.85 2.94
N ASN A 84 -2.38 -12.34 4.16
CA ASN A 84 -3.53 -12.69 4.97
C ASN A 84 -3.95 -11.47 5.81
N ILE A 85 -5.07 -10.88 5.45
CA ILE A 85 -5.66 -9.75 6.15
C ILE A 85 -6.79 -10.26 7.04
N ASN A 86 -6.46 -10.57 8.30
CA ASN A 86 -7.43 -11.02 9.30
C ASN A 86 -8.32 -12.19 8.85
N GLY A 87 -7.71 -13.18 8.18
CA GLY A 87 -8.41 -14.37 7.68
C GLY A 87 -8.92 -14.28 6.24
N LYS A 88 -8.79 -13.12 5.59
CA LYS A 88 -9.10 -12.95 4.17
C LYS A 88 -7.82 -12.88 3.33
N ILE A 89 -7.80 -13.58 2.22
CA ILE A 89 -6.69 -13.49 1.26
C ILE A 89 -6.80 -12.16 0.51
N ALA A 90 -5.75 -11.35 0.60
CA ALA A 90 -5.59 -10.13 -0.17
C ALA A 90 -4.55 -10.35 -1.27
N TYR A 91 -4.88 -9.94 -2.50
CA TYR A 91 -3.94 -9.84 -3.61
C TYR A 91 -3.36 -8.42 -3.65
N LEU A 92 -2.04 -8.32 -3.67
CA LEU A 92 -1.28 -7.09 -3.66
C LEU A 92 -0.53 -6.92 -4.97
N SER A 93 -0.77 -5.83 -5.67
CA SER A 93 -0.08 -5.47 -6.91
C SER A 93 0.01 -3.96 -7.01
N HIS A 94 0.89 -3.45 -7.87
CA HIS A 94 0.87 -2.02 -8.18
C HIS A 94 -0.35 -1.63 -9.05
N GLY A 95 -0.84 -2.55 -9.88
CA GLY A 95 -2.05 -2.35 -10.68
C GLY A 95 -1.82 -1.99 -12.15
N HIS A 96 -0.57 -1.66 -12.55
CA HIS A 96 -0.26 -1.29 -13.94
C HIS A 96 -0.38 -2.45 -14.95
N LYS A 97 -0.42 -3.70 -14.46
CA LYS A 97 -0.61 -4.92 -15.26
C LYS A 97 -1.90 -5.65 -14.93
N LEU A 98 -2.74 -5.07 -14.09
CA LEU A 98 -3.99 -5.68 -13.66
C LEU A 98 -4.98 -5.72 -14.84
N ASN A 99 -5.56 -6.88 -15.10
CA ASN A 99 -6.75 -6.99 -15.93
C ASN A 99 -7.83 -7.79 -15.18
N ASP A 100 -9.08 -7.53 -15.48
CA ASP A 100 -10.24 -8.02 -14.74
C ASP A 100 -10.35 -9.55 -14.68
N MET A 101 -9.76 -10.26 -15.66
CA MET A 101 -9.80 -11.73 -15.72
C MET A 101 -8.97 -12.43 -14.63
N TYR A 102 -8.01 -11.74 -14.01
CA TYR A 102 -7.18 -12.34 -12.97
C TYR A 102 -7.80 -12.27 -11.58
N LEU A 103 -8.76 -11.38 -11.35
CA LEU A 103 -9.34 -11.14 -10.02
C LEU A 103 -10.19 -12.31 -9.52
N GLU A 104 -10.90 -13.00 -10.41
CA GLU A 104 -11.77 -14.13 -10.06
C GLU A 104 -10.98 -15.43 -9.83
N GLY A 105 -9.83 -15.59 -10.47
CA GLY A 105 -9.07 -16.85 -10.50
C GLY A 105 -8.23 -17.14 -9.24
N TYR A 106 -7.95 -16.16 -8.40
CA TYR A 106 -6.99 -16.30 -7.31
C TYR A 106 -7.60 -16.49 -5.92
N GLY A 107 -8.91 -16.52 -5.79
CA GLY A 107 -9.61 -16.66 -4.50
C GLY A 107 -9.40 -15.49 -3.54
N ALA A 108 -8.87 -14.37 -4.03
CA ALA A 108 -8.70 -13.16 -3.23
C ALA A 108 -10.06 -12.54 -2.89
N LYS A 109 -10.22 -12.16 -1.62
CA LYS A 109 -11.38 -11.40 -1.13
C LYS A 109 -11.11 -9.89 -1.07
N ILE A 110 -9.85 -9.50 -1.11
CA ILE A 110 -9.41 -8.11 -1.14
C ILE A 110 -8.38 -7.97 -2.26
N VAL A 111 -8.52 -6.95 -3.07
CA VAL A 111 -7.56 -6.56 -4.11
C VAL A 111 -7.05 -5.17 -3.79
N MET A 112 -5.76 -5.05 -3.58
CA MET A 112 -5.11 -3.78 -3.24
C MET A 112 -4.16 -3.38 -4.34
N ILE A 113 -4.35 -2.16 -4.86
CA ILE A 113 -3.47 -1.59 -5.89
C ILE A 113 -3.01 -0.18 -5.53
N GLY A 114 -1.94 0.26 -6.17
CA GLY A 114 -1.50 1.65 -6.25
C GLY A 114 -1.81 2.25 -7.62
N HIS A 115 -0.83 2.92 -8.23
CA HIS A 115 -0.77 3.39 -9.62
C HIS A 115 -1.73 4.51 -10.02
N VAL A 116 -2.99 4.48 -9.60
CA VAL A 116 -4.00 5.47 -10.02
C VAL A 116 -3.92 6.80 -9.28
N HIS A 117 -3.17 6.86 -8.18
CA HIS A 117 -2.92 8.06 -7.38
C HIS A 117 -4.18 8.74 -6.81
N ARG A 118 -5.28 8.00 -6.71
CA ARG A 118 -6.51 8.47 -6.05
C ARG A 118 -7.08 7.39 -5.16
N PRO A 119 -7.72 7.76 -4.05
CA PRO A 119 -8.38 6.81 -3.17
C PRO A 119 -9.55 6.11 -3.89
N ILE A 120 -9.63 4.79 -3.74
CA ILE A 120 -10.75 3.97 -4.21
C ILE A 120 -11.03 2.92 -3.14
N LEU A 121 -12.29 2.78 -2.75
CA LEU A 121 -12.75 1.73 -1.86
C LEU A 121 -14.14 1.27 -2.30
N GLN A 122 -14.21 0.08 -2.86
CA GLN A 122 -15.42 -0.46 -3.47
C GLN A 122 -15.59 -1.93 -3.12
N LYS A 123 -16.83 -2.35 -2.93
CA LYS A 123 -17.20 -3.75 -2.73
C LYS A 123 -18.10 -4.20 -3.88
N ASN A 124 -17.61 -5.18 -4.63
CA ASN A 124 -18.34 -5.82 -5.72
C ASN A 124 -18.57 -7.29 -5.36
N GLY A 125 -19.82 -7.63 -5.00
CA GLY A 125 -20.12 -8.94 -4.44
C GLY A 125 -19.31 -9.20 -3.17
N GLU A 126 -18.48 -10.25 -3.19
CA GLU A 126 -17.62 -10.62 -2.06
C GLU A 126 -16.20 -10.05 -2.13
N ILE A 127 -15.85 -9.37 -3.23
CA ILE A 127 -14.52 -8.83 -3.45
C ILE A 127 -14.51 -7.35 -3.08
N ILE A 128 -13.53 -6.97 -2.28
CA ILE A 128 -13.22 -5.57 -1.96
C ILE A 128 -12.05 -5.13 -2.82
N PHE A 129 -12.25 -4.06 -3.58
CA PHE A 129 -11.21 -3.41 -4.36
C PHE A 129 -10.79 -2.11 -3.67
N MET A 130 -9.48 -1.95 -3.44
CA MET A 130 -8.94 -0.82 -2.70
C MET A 130 -7.68 -0.26 -3.35
N CYS A 131 -7.61 1.06 -3.46
CA CYS A 131 -6.42 1.84 -3.71
C CYS A 131 -6.32 2.91 -2.62
N PRO A 132 -5.20 3.01 -1.89
CA PRO A 132 -5.08 4.01 -0.82
C PRO A 132 -4.91 5.43 -1.34
N GLY A 133 -4.63 5.61 -2.64
CA GLY A 133 -4.20 6.87 -3.21
C GLY A 133 -2.68 7.00 -3.22
N SER A 134 -2.17 8.23 -3.22
CA SER A 134 -0.73 8.52 -3.20
C SER A 134 -0.37 9.39 -2.00
N MET A 135 0.72 9.04 -1.33
CA MET A 135 1.29 9.85 -0.25
C MET A 135 2.17 11.01 -0.76
N ALA A 136 2.48 11.05 -2.05
CA ALA A 136 3.35 12.09 -2.62
C ALA A 136 2.70 12.89 -3.76
N ARG A 137 1.96 12.22 -4.65
CA ARG A 137 1.45 12.80 -5.90
C ARG A 137 -0.04 12.49 -6.12
N PRO A 138 -0.94 12.98 -5.26
CA PRO A 138 -2.38 12.77 -5.44
C PRO A 138 -2.85 13.38 -6.77
N ARG A 139 -3.83 12.75 -7.40
CA ARG A 139 -4.42 13.17 -8.67
C ARG A 139 -5.91 13.43 -8.52
N TYR A 140 -6.51 14.04 -9.55
CA TYR A 140 -7.96 14.29 -9.64
C TYR A 140 -8.51 15.14 -8.48
N GLY A 141 -7.70 16.06 -7.94
CA GLY A 141 -8.11 16.93 -6.83
C GLY A 141 -8.25 16.23 -5.48
N THR A 142 -7.72 14.99 -5.36
CA THR A 142 -7.71 14.26 -4.09
C THR A 142 -6.53 14.70 -3.22
N GLU A 143 -6.61 14.40 -1.93
CA GLU A 143 -5.54 14.64 -0.97
C GLU A 143 -4.56 13.47 -0.91
N LYS A 144 -3.44 13.67 -0.23
CA LYS A 144 -2.54 12.58 0.13
C LYS A 144 -3.24 11.66 1.12
N CYS A 145 -3.32 10.38 0.77
CA CYS A 145 -4.07 9.40 1.54
C CYS A 145 -3.28 8.11 1.74
N TYR A 146 -3.66 7.41 2.80
CA TYR A 146 -3.25 6.05 3.13
C TYR A 146 -4.47 5.25 3.60
N ALA A 147 -4.36 3.94 3.66
CA ALA A 147 -5.43 3.11 4.24
C ALA A 147 -4.99 2.49 5.57
N LEU A 148 -5.96 2.35 6.47
CA LEU A 148 -5.82 1.65 7.72
C LEU A 148 -6.85 0.53 7.76
N ILE A 149 -6.39 -0.71 7.99
CA ILE A 149 -7.23 -1.89 8.04
C ILE A 149 -7.13 -2.49 9.45
N ASP A 150 -8.26 -2.62 10.09
CA ASP A 150 -8.40 -3.33 11.36
C ASP A 150 -9.21 -4.61 11.19
N GLU A 151 -9.73 -5.19 12.26
CA GLU A 151 -10.48 -6.45 12.18
C GLU A 151 -11.87 -6.33 11.52
N LYS A 152 -12.42 -5.13 11.44
CA LYS A 152 -13.81 -4.89 11.02
C LYS A 152 -13.93 -3.93 9.84
N THR A 153 -12.95 -3.04 9.66
CA THR A 153 -13.07 -1.93 8.73
C THR A 153 -11.81 -1.71 7.91
N ILE A 154 -12.01 -1.24 6.70
CA ILE A 154 -11.01 -0.59 5.88
C ILE A 154 -11.36 0.90 5.85
N LYS A 155 -10.44 1.75 6.27
CA LYS A 155 -10.57 3.20 6.23
C LYS A 155 -9.50 3.77 5.32
N ILE A 156 -9.89 4.64 4.40
CA ILE A 156 -8.95 5.52 3.71
C ILE A 156 -8.94 6.85 4.47
N LEU A 157 -7.76 7.28 4.87
CA LEU A 157 -7.53 8.47 5.67
C LEU A 157 -6.64 9.44 4.91
N THR A 158 -6.90 10.73 5.04
CA THR A 158 -5.97 11.76 4.58
C THR A 158 -4.70 11.75 5.45
N GLU A 159 -3.62 12.35 4.97
CA GLU A 159 -2.38 12.47 5.76
C GLU A 159 -2.56 13.19 7.11
N ASN A 160 -3.67 13.93 7.27
CA ASN A 160 -4.04 14.62 8.50
C ASN A 160 -4.98 13.81 9.41
N GLY A 161 -5.32 12.57 9.02
CA GLY A 161 -6.15 11.65 9.79
C GLY A 161 -7.66 11.81 9.61
N GLU A 162 -8.10 12.60 8.64
CA GLU A 162 -9.52 12.71 8.30
C GLU A 162 -9.97 11.50 7.49
N ILE A 163 -11.16 10.97 7.78
CA ILE A 163 -11.73 9.85 7.03
C ILE A 163 -12.15 10.33 5.64
N TYR A 164 -11.51 9.80 4.60
CA TYR A 164 -11.90 10.02 3.21
C TYR A 164 -13.01 9.05 2.78
N ASP A 165 -12.86 7.77 3.15
CA ASP A 165 -13.82 6.70 2.86
C ASP A 165 -13.69 5.56 3.87
N GLU A 166 -14.76 4.80 4.09
CA GLU A 166 -14.78 3.69 5.05
C GLU A 166 -15.70 2.57 4.58
N LEU A 167 -15.26 1.33 4.76
CA LEU A 167 -16.00 0.12 4.45
C LEU A 167 -15.86 -0.91 5.57
N ALA A 168 -16.99 -1.44 6.06
CA ALA A 168 -17.00 -2.62 6.91
C ALA A 168 -16.93 -3.91 6.07
N TYR A 169 -16.22 -4.98 6.56
CA TYR A 169 -15.98 -6.21 5.79
C TYR A 169 -15.98 -7.48 6.64
#